data_c94b21c84067be89796ac03483783e77
#
_entry.id   c94b21c84067be89796ac03483783e77
#
_cell.length_a   1.000
_cell.length_b   1.000
_cell.length_c   1.000
_cell.angle_alpha   90.00
_cell.angle_beta   90.00
_cell.angle_gamma   90.00
#
_symmetry.space_group_name_H-M   'P 1'
#
loop_
_entity.id
_entity.type
_entity.pdbx_description
1 polymer ?
#
loop_
_entity_poly.entity_id
_entity_poly.type
_entity_poly.pdbx_seq_one_letter_code
_entity_poly.pdbx_strand_id
1 'polypeptide(L)'
;MLNLLKEFLAYRKFFAPDHQPRRQLVFYSERDIYWQTLGPFTEAFLQSEPQATCSYVTSDPNDPILAKHHERLFPFYFNYLLKAVFDRIDAECFVLTMPDLNTFHLKKSKYTREYIYIFHAFVSTHLQYNEQAFDAYDTVFCVGPHHKAEIRKREQMYQLPPKNLIPIGYPRMDAISQKNQHYKKQFTQTTVLVAPTWSMASLFENGINELLDALEKTDYRVIVRPHPEFLKRRSSLAKTLKDRVIKTKNFVWEDCLLAENNLYEADILITDRSGIAFEYAFGTERPVLFIDTPLKEHNKNWRTLKIEPIELQLRHKIGVSVPSDRISEVSDEIENLLKSRADWQEMLRELRERHVYNWGCSVKSGVDYIGERLKKTCI
;
A
#
# COMPACT_ATOMS: atom_id res chain seq x y z
N MET A 1 23.52 0.15 -24.32
CA MET A 1 23.10 -0.23 -25.68
C MET A 1 22.24 -1.50 -25.68
N LEU A 2 22.66 -2.61 -25.06
CA LEU A 2 21.91 -3.87 -25.05
C LEU A 2 20.50 -3.76 -24.44
N ASN A 3 20.34 -3.03 -23.34
CA ASN A 3 19.03 -2.85 -22.66
C ASN A 3 18.05 -2.04 -23.53
N LEU A 4 18.52 -0.98 -24.20
CA LEU A 4 17.67 -0.18 -25.08
C LEU A 4 17.20 -1.00 -26.30
N LEU A 5 18.05 -1.88 -26.84
CA LEU A 5 17.65 -2.79 -27.93
C LEU A 5 16.57 -3.79 -27.48
N LYS A 6 16.71 -4.33 -26.26
CA LYS A 6 15.69 -5.22 -25.68
C LYS A 6 14.36 -4.50 -25.49
N GLU A 7 14.38 -3.28 -24.95
CA GLU A 7 13.17 -2.46 -24.80
C GLU A 7 12.55 -2.10 -26.17
N PHE A 8 13.36 -1.82 -27.19
CA PHE A 8 12.85 -1.55 -28.53
C PHE A 8 12.13 -2.77 -29.13
N LEU A 9 12.69 -3.96 -28.96
CA LEU A 9 12.04 -5.20 -29.40
C LEU A 9 10.74 -5.46 -28.63
N ALA A 10 10.76 -5.25 -27.30
CA ALA A 10 9.58 -5.33 -26.45
C ALA A 10 8.51 -4.31 -26.89
N TYR A 11 8.90 -3.07 -27.20
CA TYR A 11 8.02 -2.01 -27.68
C TYR A 11 7.34 -2.40 -29.02
N ARG A 12 8.13 -2.91 -29.97
CA ARG A 12 7.58 -3.40 -31.24
C ARG A 12 6.57 -4.54 -31.02
N LYS A 13 6.88 -5.49 -30.15
CA LYS A 13 5.99 -6.60 -29.80
C LYS A 13 4.73 -6.09 -29.11
N PHE A 14 4.88 -5.18 -28.14
CA PHE A 14 3.77 -4.60 -27.38
C PHE A 14 2.77 -3.87 -28.29
N PHE A 15 3.26 -3.11 -29.29
CA PHE A 15 2.42 -2.38 -30.24
C PHE A 15 2.15 -3.13 -31.55
N ALA A 16 2.52 -4.39 -31.66
CA ALA A 16 2.19 -5.19 -32.83
C ALA A 16 0.65 -5.39 -32.93
N PRO A 17 0.09 -5.44 -34.15
CA PRO A 17 -1.36 -5.61 -34.36
C PRO A 17 -1.94 -6.86 -33.71
N ASP A 18 -1.23 -7.98 -33.75
CA ASP A 18 -1.60 -9.25 -33.14
C ASP A 18 -1.56 -9.22 -31.61
N HIS A 19 -0.92 -8.22 -31.03
CA HIS A 19 -0.89 -7.99 -29.57
C HIS A 19 -2.01 -7.05 -29.11
N GLN A 20 -2.73 -6.40 -29.98
CA GLN A 20 -3.79 -5.44 -29.64
C GLN A 20 -4.86 -6.02 -28.70
N PRO A 21 -5.38 -7.25 -28.87
CA PRO A 21 -6.34 -7.85 -27.93
C PRO A 21 -5.78 -8.00 -26.50
N ARG A 22 -4.47 -8.16 -26.36
CA ARG A 22 -3.76 -8.29 -25.06
C ARG A 22 -3.52 -6.96 -24.38
N ARG A 23 -3.70 -5.84 -25.09
CA ARG A 23 -3.62 -4.47 -24.57
C ARG A 23 -4.97 -3.88 -24.18
N GLN A 24 -6.06 -4.60 -24.32
CA GLN A 24 -7.38 -4.12 -23.88
C GLN A 24 -7.37 -3.81 -22.37
N LEU A 25 -6.72 -4.68 -21.58
CA LEU A 25 -6.44 -4.45 -20.18
C LEU A 25 -4.93 -4.42 -19.94
N VAL A 26 -4.43 -3.31 -19.41
CA VAL A 26 -3.03 -3.16 -19.06
C VAL A 26 -2.91 -2.75 -17.59
N PHE A 27 -2.06 -3.45 -16.85
CA PHE A 27 -1.62 -3.05 -15.52
C PHE A 27 -0.23 -2.44 -15.60
N TYR A 28 0.02 -1.36 -14.87
CA TYR A 28 1.33 -0.75 -14.77
C TYR A 28 1.82 -0.67 -13.33
N SER A 29 3.05 -1.11 -13.13
CA SER A 29 3.77 -1.05 -11.87
C SER A 29 5.11 -0.32 -12.01
N GLU A 30 5.39 0.59 -11.11
CA GLU A 30 6.69 1.28 -11.06
C GLU A 30 7.78 0.38 -10.46
N ARG A 31 7.41 -0.61 -9.60
CA ARG A 31 8.33 -1.49 -8.86
C ARG A 31 7.64 -2.83 -8.56
N ASP A 32 8.44 -3.86 -8.37
CA ASP A 32 8.01 -5.22 -8.02
C ASP A 32 7.07 -5.31 -6.81
N ILE A 33 7.30 -4.47 -5.80
CA ILE A 33 6.49 -4.44 -4.57
C ILE A 33 5.00 -4.18 -4.84
N TYR A 34 4.65 -3.47 -5.92
CA TYR A 34 3.24 -3.18 -6.25
C TYR A 34 2.51 -4.39 -6.85
N TRP A 35 3.21 -5.49 -7.13
CA TRP A 35 2.56 -6.76 -7.43
C TRP A 35 1.63 -7.22 -6.30
N GLN A 36 1.95 -6.91 -5.04
CA GLN A 36 1.07 -7.20 -3.90
C GLN A 36 -0.30 -6.52 -4.01
N THR A 37 -0.38 -5.40 -4.73
CA THR A 37 -1.63 -4.67 -4.98
C THR A 37 -2.26 -5.09 -6.30
N LEU A 38 -1.51 -5.15 -7.40
CA LEU A 38 -2.01 -5.39 -8.74
C LEU A 38 -2.20 -6.88 -9.06
N GLY A 39 -1.35 -7.74 -8.49
CA GLY A 39 -1.37 -9.18 -8.72
C GLY A 39 -2.72 -9.83 -8.42
N PRO A 40 -3.34 -9.59 -7.25
CA PRO A 40 -4.64 -10.13 -6.93
C PRO A 40 -5.73 -9.77 -7.96
N PHE A 41 -5.76 -8.53 -8.47
CA PHE A 41 -6.69 -8.14 -9.53
C PHE A 41 -6.38 -8.83 -10.85
N THR A 42 -5.10 -8.92 -11.21
CA THR A 42 -4.65 -9.58 -12.44
C THR A 42 -5.03 -11.07 -12.44
N GLU A 43 -4.73 -11.76 -11.36
CA GLU A 43 -5.01 -13.18 -11.20
C GLU A 43 -6.52 -13.48 -11.17
N ALA A 44 -7.27 -12.70 -10.37
CA ALA A 44 -8.72 -12.88 -10.28
C ALA A 44 -9.44 -12.55 -11.61
N PHE A 45 -8.98 -11.53 -12.35
CA PHE A 45 -9.51 -11.21 -13.67
C PHE A 45 -9.31 -12.38 -14.64
N LEU A 46 -8.11 -12.94 -14.71
CA LEU A 46 -7.80 -14.08 -15.57
C LEU A 46 -8.55 -15.36 -15.16
N GLN A 47 -8.92 -15.51 -13.89
CA GLN A 47 -9.76 -16.62 -13.40
C GLN A 47 -11.23 -16.43 -13.77
N SER A 48 -11.76 -15.22 -13.61
CA SER A 48 -13.19 -14.94 -13.89
C SER A 48 -13.53 -14.88 -15.37
N GLU A 49 -12.56 -14.51 -16.22
CA GLU A 49 -12.73 -14.40 -17.68
C GLU A 49 -11.75 -15.35 -18.41
N PRO A 50 -12.14 -16.64 -18.63
CA PRO A 50 -11.22 -17.68 -19.12
C PRO A 50 -10.60 -17.42 -20.48
N GLN A 51 -11.26 -16.61 -21.34
CA GLN A 51 -10.77 -16.26 -22.68
C GLN A 51 -10.00 -14.93 -22.70
N ALA A 52 -10.04 -14.17 -21.61
CA ALA A 52 -9.41 -12.86 -21.55
C ALA A 52 -7.89 -12.97 -21.39
N THR A 53 -7.21 -11.99 -21.93
CA THR A 53 -5.78 -11.79 -21.79
C THR A 53 -5.53 -10.38 -21.27
N CYS A 54 -4.39 -10.16 -20.61
CA CYS A 54 -3.96 -8.81 -20.20
C CYS A 54 -2.45 -8.65 -20.35
N SER A 55 -2.01 -7.40 -20.42
CA SER A 55 -0.60 -7.06 -20.37
C SER A 55 -0.24 -6.46 -18.99
N TYR A 56 0.98 -6.72 -18.56
CA TYR A 56 1.55 -6.14 -17.35
C TYR A 56 2.83 -5.40 -17.73
N VAL A 57 2.85 -4.11 -17.51
CA VAL A 57 4.01 -3.25 -17.75
C VAL A 57 4.69 -2.94 -16.43
N THR A 58 6.00 -3.15 -16.36
CA THR A 58 6.80 -2.80 -15.18
C THR A 58 7.98 -1.92 -15.56
N SER A 59 8.36 -1.01 -14.66
CA SER A 59 9.60 -0.23 -14.77
C SER A 59 10.75 -0.78 -13.94
N ASP A 60 10.55 -1.92 -13.27
CA ASP A 60 11.56 -2.62 -12.51
C ASP A 60 12.14 -3.78 -13.34
N PRO A 61 13.44 -3.73 -13.70
CA PRO A 61 14.06 -4.81 -14.48
C PRO A 61 14.18 -6.12 -13.70
N ASN A 62 14.04 -6.07 -12.37
CA ASN A 62 14.13 -7.22 -11.48
C ASN A 62 12.75 -7.75 -11.04
N ASP A 63 11.67 -7.20 -11.60
CA ASP A 63 10.31 -7.64 -11.27
C ASP A 63 10.17 -9.15 -11.59
N PRO A 64 9.85 -10.00 -10.59
CA PRO A 64 9.78 -11.45 -10.79
C PRO A 64 8.72 -11.88 -11.82
N ILE A 65 7.74 -11.02 -12.11
CA ILE A 65 6.71 -11.29 -13.12
C ILE A 65 7.30 -11.46 -14.52
N LEU A 66 8.43 -10.81 -14.80
CA LEU A 66 9.11 -10.90 -16.11
C LEU A 66 9.64 -12.30 -16.40
N ALA A 67 9.94 -13.08 -15.37
CA ALA A 67 10.42 -14.46 -15.48
C ALA A 67 9.30 -15.50 -15.45
N LYS A 68 8.09 -15.10 -15.05
CA LYS A 68 6.94 -16.01 -15.02
C LYS A 68 6.37 -16.22 -16.42
N HIS A 69 6.28 -17.48 -16.82
CA HIS A 69 5.52 -17.84 -18.02
C HIS A 69 4.04 -17.96 -17.65
N HIS A 70 3.20 -17.22 -18.33
CA HIS A 70 1.75 -17.31 -18.19
C HIS A 70 1.10 -17.20 -19.58
N GLU A 71 0.20 -18.10 -19.91
CA GLU A 71 -0.40 -18.16 -21.27
C GLU A 71 -1.24 -16.92 -21.62
N ARG A 72 -1.84 -16.28 -20.61
CA ARG A 72 -2.78 -15.17 -20.78
C ARG A 72 -2.34 -13.84 -20.15
N LEU A 73 -1.21 -13.82 -19.42
CA LEU A 73 -0.58 -12.63 -18.88
C LEU A 73 0.72 -12.35 -19.63
N PHE A 74 0.85 -11.17 -20.21
CA PHE A 74 1.98 -10.76 -21.03
C PHE A 74 2.78 -9.64 -20.34
N PRO A 75 3.88 -9.98 -19.62
CA PRO A 75 4.71 -9.00 -18.95
C PRO A 75 5.67 -8.31 -19.93
N PHE A 76 5.86 -7.00 -19.71
CA PHE A 76 6.80 -6.15 -20.45
C PHE A 76 7.55 -5.24 -19.51
N TYR A 77 8.85 -5.06 -19.75
CA TYR A 77 9.68 -4.10 -19.05
C TYR A 77 9.93 -2.89 -19.94
N PHE A 78 9.70 -1.69 -19.41
CA PHE A 78 10.03 -0.41 -20.04
C PHE A 78 10.57 0.58 -19.02
N ASN A 79 11.70 1.20 -19.34
CA ASN A 79 12.29 2.31 -18.61
C ASN A 79 12.61 3.46 -19.56
N TYR A 80 13.51 3.26 -20.52
CA TYR A 80 13.86 4.28 -21.51
C TYR A 80 12.70 4.62 -22.47
N LEU A 81 11.92 3.62 -22.84
CA LEU A 81 10.77 3.79 -23.75
C LEU A 81 9.43 3.96 -22.99
N LEU A 82 9.45 4.03 -21.66
CA LEU A 82 8.23 4.13 -20.87
C LEU A 82 7.37 5.33 -21.29
N LYS A 83 7.98 6.49 -21.47
CA LYS A 83 7.26 7.68 -21.96
C LYS A 83 6.57 7.42 -23.31
N ALA A 84 7.26 6.79 -24.24
CA ALA A 84 6.70 6.48 -25.56
C ALA A 84 5.56 5.45 -25.47
N VAL A 85 5.61 4.52 -24.49
CA VAL A 85 4.50 3.61 -24.19
C VAL A 85 3.30 4.41 -23.70
N PHE A 86 3.47 5.29 -22.72
CA PHE A 86 2.39 6.12 -22.17
C PHE A 86 1.76 7.03 -23.21
N ASP A 87 2.55 7.63 -24.11
CA ASP A 87 2.06 8.54 -25.16
C ASP A 87 1.19 7.81 -26.21
N ARG A 88 1.35 6.49 -26.39
CA ARG A 88 0.74 5.72 -27.48
C ARG A 88 -0.17 4.57 -27.08
N ILE A 89 -0.20 4.20 -25.78
CA ILE A 89 -1.00 3.07 -25.31
C ILE A 89 -2.48 3.27 -25.68
N ASP A 90 -3.11 2.20 -26.18
CA ASP A 90 -4.46 2.14 -26.72
C ASP A 90 -5.34 1.13 -25.94
N ALA A 91 -5.24 1.18 -24.61
CA ALA A 91 -5.99 0.28 -23.73
C ALA A 91 -7.46 0.72 -23.55
N GLU A 92 -8.38 -0.22 -23.38
CA GLU A 92 -9.70 0.09 -22.86
C GLU A 92 -9.64 0.45 -21.37
N CYS A 93 -8.86 -0.33 -20.60
CA CYS A 93 -8.59 -0.05 -19.20
C CYS A 93 -7.07 -0.07 -18.95
N PHE A 94 -6.55 1.04 -18.47
CA PHE A 94 -5.17 1.13 -18.00
C PHE A 94 -5.16 1.36 -16.50
N VAL A 95 -4.71 0.37 -15.76
CA VAL A 95 -4.79 0.28 -14.29
C VAL A 95 -3.42 0.56 -13.68
N LEU A 96 -3.35 1.52 -12.77
CA LEU A 96 -2.10 2.01 -12.21
C LEU A 96 -2.19 2.18 -10.69
N THR A 97 -1.02 2.03 -10.03
CA THR A 97 -0.80 2.44 -8.64
C THR A 97 -0.01 3.74 -8.53
N MET A 98 0.46 4.27 -9.66
CA MET A 98 1.27 5.48 -9.77
C MET A 98 0.39 6.74 -9.61
N PRO A 99 0.60 7.59 -8.59
CA PRO A 99 -0.04 8.90 -8.51
C PRO A 99 0.60 9.88 -9.51
N ASP A 100 0.07 11.10 -9.58
CA ASP A 100 0.68 12.22 -10.33
C ASP A 100 0.71 12.02 -11.87
N LEU A 101 -0.20 11.22 -12.41
CA LEU A 101 -0.38 11.12 -13.86
C LEU A 101 -0.67 12.52 -14.46
N ASN A 102 -0.07 12.85 -15.58
CA ASN A 102 -0.05 14.17 -16.22
C ASN A 102 0.74 15.28 -15.49
N THR A 103 1.18 15.06 -14.27
CA THR A 103 1.91 16.09 -13.51
C THR A 103 3.36 16.22 -14.00
N PHE A 104 4.03 15.10 -14.20
CA PHE A 104 5.42 15.07 -14.65
C PHE A 104 5.54 14.64 -16.15
N HIS A 105 6.50 13.80 -16.47
CA HIS A 105 6.81 13.38 -17.84
C HIS A 105 5.88 12.30 -18.41
N LEU A 106 5.18 11.54 -17.54
CA LEU A 106 4.21 10.54 -17.97
C LEU A 106 2.83 11.18 -18.15
N LYS A 107 2.34 11.14 -19.37
CA LYS A 107 1.07 11.77 -19.75
C LYS A 107 0.06 10.71 -20.20
N LYS A 108 -1.24 11.03 -20.09
CA LYS A 108 -2.31 10.19 -20.64
C LYS A 108 -2.18 10.10 -22.16
N SER A 109 -2.29 8.89 -22.68
CA SER A 109 -2.53 8.68 -24.12
C SER A 109 -3.97 9.11 -24.47
N LYS A 110 -4.12 9.73 -25.63
CA LYS A 110 -5.44 10.02 -26.19
C LYS A 110 -6.16 8.78 -26.73
N TYR A 111 -5.46 7.66 -26.82
CA TYR A 111 -5.99 6.40 -27.36
C TYR A 111 -6.49 5.45 -26.27
N THR A 112 -6.13 5.67 -25.00
CA THR A 112 -6.65 4.90 -23.87
C THR A 112 -7.99 5.47 -23.44
N ARG A 113 -8.98 4.59 -23.26
CA ARG A 113 -10.34 4.97 -22.92
C ARG A 113 -10.51 5.31 -21.45
N GLU A 114 -9.90 4.53 -20.56
CA GLU A 114 -10.10 4.71 -19.12
C GLU A 114 -8.80 4.46 -18.33
N TYR A 115 -8.41 5.44 -17.53
CA TYR A 115 -7.31 5.36 -16.57
C TYR A 115 -7.86 5.11 -15.18
N ILE A 116 -7.52 3.96 -14.60
CA ILE A 116 -8.02 3.52 -13.29
C ILE A 116 -6.88 3.58 -12.28
N TYR A 117 -7.09 4.30 -11.18
CA TYR A 117 -6.15 4.33 -10.06
C TYR A 117 -6.53 3.33 -8.98
N ILE A 118 -5.57 2.55 -8.48
CA ILE A 118 -5.70 1.65 -7.33
C ILE A 118 -4.77 2.10 -6.21
N PHE A 119 -5.30 2.29 -5.01
CA PHE A 119 -4.50 2.61 -3.84
C PHE A 119 -3.69 1.40 -3.35
N HIS A 120 -2.42 1.66 -3.03
CA HIS A 120 -1.50 0.70 -2.42
C HIS A 120 -1.25 0.98 -0.93
N ALA A 121 -2.02 1.88 -0.32
CA ALA A 121 -2.02 2.19 1.10
C ALA A 121 -3.39 2.71 1.55
N PHE A 122 -3.76 2.44 2.80
CA PHE A 122 -4.95 3.00 3.44
C PHE A 122 -4.58 4.33 4.10
N VAL A 123 -4.60 5.39 3.31
CA VAL A 123 -4.20 6.75 3.75
C VAL A 123 -5.08 7.80 3.07
N SER A 124 -5.10 9.02 3.61
CA SER A 124 -5.82 10.13 2.98
C SER A 124 -5.19 10.56 1.65
N THR A 125 -6.02 11.03 0.73
CA THR A 125 -5.58 11.48 -0.60
C THR A 125 -4.87 12.83 -0.55
N HIS A 126 -5.18 13.67 0.42
CA HIS A 126 -4.73 15.07 0.47
C HIS A 126 -3.58 15.33 1.44
N LEU A 127 -3.28 14.41 2.39
CA LEU A 127 -2.12 14.54 3.26
C LEU A 127 -0.90 13.79 2.71
N GLN A 128 -1.10 12.58 2.17
CA GLN A 128 -0.02 11.66 1.81
C GLN A 128 0.36 11.68 0.32
N TYR A 129 -0.35 12.43 -0.51
CA TYR A 129 -0.08 12.57 -1.94
C TYR A 129 0.03 14.05 -2.32
N ASN A 130 0.65 14.32 -3.47
CA ASN A 130 0.65 15.65 -4.05
C ASN A 130 -0.77 16.13 -4.31
N GLU A 131 -0.97 17.44 -4.34
CA GLU A 131 -2.30 18.05 -4.44
C GLU A 131 -3.09 17.57 -5.67
N GLN A 132 -2.42 17.36 -6.81
CA GLN A 132 -3.04 16.99 -8.09
C GLN A 132 -2.91 15.51 -8.42
N ALA A 133 -2.52 14.68 -7.45
CA ALA A 133 -2.10 13.30 -7.68
C ALA A 133 -3.13 12.44 -8.44
N PHE A 134 -4.42 12.73 -8.28
CA PHE A 134 -5.50 11.94 -8.87
C PHE A 134 -6.30 12.70 -9.95
N ASP A 135 -5.98 13.95 -10.25
CA ASP A 135 -6.79 14.80 -11.13
C ASP A 135 -6.91 14.25 -12.55
N ALA A 136 -5.89 13.58 -13.05
CA ALA A 136 -5.86 13.03 -14.40
C ALA A 136 -6.56 11.67 -14.56
N TYR A 137 -6.95 11.01 -13.48
CA TYR A 137 -7.62 9.71 -13.55
C TYR A 137 -9.10 9.85 -13.89
N ASP A 138 -9.62 8.90 -14.66
CA ASP A 138 -11.05 8.82 -15.01
C ASP A 138 -11.82 8.07 -13.92
N THR A 139 -11.20 7.06 -13.35
CA THR A 139 -11.76 6.21 -12.30
C THR A 139 -10.77 6.05 -11.16
N VAL A 140 -11.29 6.07 -9.94
CA VAL A 140 -10.52 5.80 -8.72
C VAL A 140 -11.20 4.68 -7.92
N PHE A 141 -10.47 3.63 -7.64
CA PHE A 141 -10.89 2.53 -6.78
C PHE A 141 -10.73 2.95 -5.33
N CYS A 142 -11.84 3.31 -4.70
CA CYS A 142 -11.86 3.86 -3.34
C CYS A 142 -11.81 2.74 -2.30
N VAL A 143 -10.89 2.87 -1.34
CA VAL A 143 -10.76 1.92 -0.23
C VAL A 143 -11.89 2.09 0.79
N GLY A 144 -12.23 3.33 1.09
CA GLY A 144 -13.25 3.69 2.06
C GLY A 144 -13.94 5.01 1.76
N PRO A 145 -14.92 5.41 2.60
CA PRO A 145 -15.70 6.64 2.41
C PRO A 145 -14.86 7.92 2.36
N HIS A 146 -13.73 7.95 3.09
CA HIS A 146 -12.82 9.10 3.11
C HIS A 146 -12.29 9.45 1.72
N HIS A 147 -11.90 8.46 0.89
CA HIS A 147 -11.43 8.72 -0.47
C HIS A 147 -12.50 9.40 -1.32
N LYS A 148 -13.76 8.95 -1.22
CA LYS A 148 -14.86 9.59 -1.93
C LYS A 148 -15.09 11.03 -1.47
N ALA A 149 -15.11 11.25 -0.16
CA ALA A 149 -15.33 12.58 0.41
C ALA A 149 -14.24 13.56 -0.01
N GLU A 150 -12.98 13.15 0.09
CA GLU A 150 -11.81 13.95 -0.24
C GLU A 150 -11.74 14.29 -1.73
N ILE A 151 -11.91 13.30 -2.61
CA ILE A 151 -11.86 13.51 -4.07
C ILE A 151 -13.03 14.37 -4.52
N ARG A 152 -14.27 14.11 -4.07
CA ARG A 152 -15.44 14.96 -4.39
C ARG A 152 -15.28 16.40 -3.92
N LYS A 153 -14.73 16.60 -2.70
CA LYS A 153 -14.44 17.93 -2.19
C LYS A 153 -13.42 18.67 -3.05
N ARG A 154 -12.37 17.97 -3.49
CA ARG A 154 -11.38 18.55 -4.41
C ARG A 154 -12.01 18.90 -5.76
N GLU A 155 -12.77 18.00 -6.37
CA GLU A 155 -13.49 18.25 -7.62
C GLU A 155 -14.36 19.50 -7.53
N GLN A 156 -15.12 19.65 -6.44
CA GLN A 156 -15.95 20.81 -6.20
C GLN A 156 -15.15 22.12 -6.07
N MET A 157 -14.04 22.07 -5.30
CA MET A 157 -13.23 23.28 -5.05
C MET A 157 -12.52 23.80 -6.29
N TYR A 158 -12.05 22.90 -7.14
CA TYR A 158 -11.25 23.24 -8.32
C TYR A 158 -12.02 23.10 -9.63
N GLN A 159 -13.33 22.87 -9.56
CA GLN A 159 -14.22 22.69 -10.73
C GLN A 159 -13.69 21.62 -11.71
N LEU A 160 -13.19 20.53 -11.16
CA LEU A 160 -12.65 19.42 -11.96
C LEU A 160 -13.79 18.52 -12.48
N PRO A 161 -13.59 17.85 -13.63
CA PRO A 161 -14.53 16.84 -14.10
C PRO A 161 -14.74 15.74 -13.07
N PRO A 162 -15.98 15.29 -12.84
CA PRO A 162 -16.25 14.25 -11.87
C PRO A 162 -15.70 12.89 -12.33
N LYS A 163 -14.98 12.22 -11.45
CA LYS A 163 -14.44 10.87 -11.68
C LYS A 163 -15.44 9.78 -11.30
N ASN A 164 -15.25 8.59 -11.84
CA ASN A 164 -15.94 7.41 -11.33
C ASN A 164 -15.25 6.98 -10.03
N LEU A 165 -15.94 7.08 -8.90
CA LEU A 165 -15.43 6.67 -7.59
C LEU A 165 -16.05 5.33 -7.18
N ILE A 166 -15.34 4.25 -7.43
CA ILE A 166 -15.82 2.88 -7.26
C ILE A 166 -15.43 2.37 -5.86
N PRO A 167 -16.39 2.00 -5.02
CA PRO A 167 -16.11 1.44 -3.70
C PRO A 167 -15.63 0.00 -3.86
N ILE A 168 -14.34 -0.25 -3.70
CA ILE A 168 -13.80 -1.61 -3.81
C ILE A 168 -13.32 -2.20 -2.48
N GLY A 169 -12.83 -1.37 -1.55
CA GLY A 169 -12.14 -1.84 -0.36
C GLY A 169 -10.61 -1.88 -0.52
N TYR A 170 -9.93 -2.66 0.33
CA TYR A 170 -8.47 -2.71 0.30
C TYR A 170 -7.96 -4.17 0.30
N PRO A 171 -7.57 -4.70 -0.85
CA PRO A 171 -7.20 -6.12 -1.02
C PRO A 171 -6.12 -6.62 -0.06
N ARG A 172 -5.16 -5.76 0.27
CA ARG A 172 -4.11 -6.11 1.23
C ARG A 172 -4.65 -6.38 2.64
N MET A 173 -5.62 -5.59 3.10
CA MET A 173 -6.26 -5.86 4.40
C MET A 173 -7.11 -7.14 4.37
N ASP A 174 -7.79 -7.40 3.26
CA ASP A 174 -8.54 -8.66 3.09
C ASP A 174 -7.59 -9.86 3.20
N ALA A 175 -6.45 -9.80 2.51
CA ALA A 175 -5.43 -10.85 2.54
C ALA A 175 -4.83 -11.03 3.94
N ILE A 176 -4.55 -9.92 4.65
CA ILE A 176 -4.04 -9.96 6.03
C ILE A 176 -5.07 -10.63 6.94
N SER A 177 -6.35 -10.23 6.84
CA SER A 177 -7.41 -10.82 7.66
C SER A 177 -7.58 -12.31 7.42
N GLN A 178 -7.63 -12.72 6.15
CA GLN A 178 -7.76 -14.13 5.78
C GLN A 178 -6.59 -14.96 6.33
N LYS A 179 -5.37 -14.50 6.15
CA LYS A 179 -4.19 -15.20 6.67
C LYS A 179 -4.18 -15.22 8.20
N ASN A 180 -4.52 -14.10 8.86
CA ASN A 180 -4.55 -14.00 10.32
C ASN A 180 -5.54 -14.99 10.95
N GLN A 181 -6.71 -15.24 10.34
CA GLN A 181 -7.69 -16.21 10.82
C GLN A 181 -7.15 -17.65 10.87
N HIS A 182 -6.24 -18.00 9.98
CA HIS A 182 -5.65 -19.34 9.88
C HIS A 182 -4.25 -19.44 10.48
N TYR A 183 -3.67 -18.30 10.91
CA TYR A 183 -2.33 -18.28 11.44
C TYR A 183 -2.28 -18.86 12.86
N LYS A 184 -1.36 -19.80 13.07
CA LYS A 184 -1.08 -20.34 14.40
C LYS A 184 0.21 -19.70 14.91
N LYS A 185 0.11 -18.98 16.01
CA LYS A 185 1.28 -18.38 16.66
C LYS A 185 2.34 -19.45 16.94
N GLN A 186 3.58 -19.11 16.65
CA GLN A 186 4.73 -19.98 16.84
C GLN A 186 5.37 -19.80 18.23
N PHE A 187 5.18 -18.61 18.83
CA PHE A 187 5.77 -18.24 20.10
C PHE A 187 4.68 -17.99 21.14
N THR A 188 4.84 -18.56 22.35
CA THR A 188 3.97 -18.29 23.50
C THR A 188 4.26 -16.94 24.14
N GLN A 189 5.46 -16.44 23.95
CA GLN A 189 5.94 -15.15 24.42
C GLN A 189 5.20 -14.00 23.74
N THR A 190 4.87 -12.94 24.50
CA THR A 190 4.34 -11.71 23.93
C THR A 190 5.28 -11.16 22.86
N THR A 191 4.76 -10.97 21.67
CA THR A 191 5.55 -10.52 20.52
C THR A 191 5.14 -9.08 20.16
N VAL A 192 6.14 -8.19 20.10
CA VAL A 192 5.99 -6.77 19.76
C VAL A 192 6.66 -6.53 18.41
N LEU A 193 5.89 -5.98 17.44
CA LEU A 193 6.41 -5.57 16.15
C LEU A 193 6.66 -4.05 16.15
N VAL A 194 7.89 -3.63 15.96
CA VAL A 194 8.29 -2.21 15.84
C VAL A 194 8.50 -1.88 14.37
N ALA A 195 7.55 -1.15 13.77
CA ALA A 195 7.55 -0.85 12.33
C ALA A 195 7.26 0.63 12.02
N PRO A 196 8.19 1.54 12.30
CA PRO A 196 8.03 2.97 12.05
C PRO A 196 8.08 3.35 10.57
N THR A 197 7.64 4.59 10.28
CA THR A 197 7.83 5.22 8.96
C THR A 197 9.31 5.57 8.70
N TRP A 198 9.60 6.14 7.52
CA TRP A 198 10.97 6.42 7.07
C TRP A 198 11.35 7.92 7.02
N SER A 199 10.47 8.82 7.44
CA SER A 199 10.75 10.27 7.41
C SER A 199 11.85 10.68 8.38
N MET A 200 12.44 11.86 8.20
CA MET A 200 13.41 12.45 9.14
C MET A 200 12.82 12.70 10.54
N ALA A 201 11.51 12.80 10.63
CA ALA A 201 10.79 12.92 11.89
C ALA A 201 10.33 11.56 12.45
N SER A 202 10.76 10.45 11.86
CA SER A 202 10.34 9.12 12.28
C SER A 202 10.94 8.71 13.63
N LEU A 203 10.33 7.69 14.23
CA LEU A 203 10.85 7.07 15.44
C LEU A 203 12.28 6.54 15.28
N PHE A 204 12.66 6.08 14.08
CA PHE A 204 14.03 5.62 13.81
C PHE A 204 15.08 6.72 13.95
N GLU A 205 14.72 7.97 13.69
CA GLU A 205 15.62 9.12 13.87
C GLU A 205 15.51 9.73 15.27
N ASN A 206 14.35 9.56 15.93
CA ASN A 206 14.01 10.30 17.15
C ASN A 206 13.32 9.38 18.18
N GLY A 207 14.10 8.61 18.94
CA GLY A 207 13.58 7.84 20.08
C GLY A 207 13.65 6.33 19.95
N ILE A 208 14.21 5.78 18.86
CA ILE A 208 14.29 4.33 18.71
C ILE A 208 15.17 3.68 19.79
N ASN A 209 16.26 4.33 20.19
CA ASN A 209 17.15 3.77 21.21
C ASN A 209 16.46 3.68 22.56
N GLU A 210 15.76 4.74 22.95
CA GLU A 210 14.96 4.79 24.18
C GLU A 210 13.86 3.72 24.18
N LEU A 211 13.21 3.51 23.04
CA LEU A 211 12.23 2.44 22.88
C LEU A 211 12.87 1.05 23.05
N LEU A 212 13.99 0.80 22.38
CA LEU A 212 14.69 -0.48 22.50
C LEU A 212 15.20 -0.72 23.91
N ASP A 213 15.70 0.33 24.62
CA ASP A 213 16.10 0.25 26.03
C ASP A 213 14.94 -0.07 26.97
N ALA A 214 13.75 0.45 26.69
CA ALA A 214 12.54 0.14 27.46
C ALA A 214 12.09 -1.31 27.25
N LEU A 215 12.08 -1.77 25.98
CA LEU A 215 11.68 -3.12 25.61
C LEU A 215 12.69 -4.20 26.04
N GLU A 216 13.99 -3.87 26.12
CA GLU A 216 15.04 -4.80 26.57
C GLU A 216 14.87 -5.21 28.04
N LYS A 217 14.18 -4.40 28.85
CA LYS A 217 13.88 -4.70 30.26
C LYS A 217 12.70 -5.67 30.43
N THR A 218 12.08 -6.10 29.33
CA THR A 218 10.92 -7.00 29.32
C THR A 218 11.32 -8.39 28.80
N ASP A 219 10.44 -9.37 29.00
CA ASP A 219 10.59 -10.69 28.40
C ASP A 219 9.94 -10.78 27.01
N TYR A 220 9.61 -9.67 26.37
CA TYR A 220 8.96 -9.65 25.06
C TYR A 220 9.90 -10.12 23.96
N ARG A 221 9.36 -10.82 22.98
CA ARG A 221 9.99 -10.99 21.68
C ARG A 221 9.75 -9.73 20.84
N VAL A 222 10.82 -9.03 20.48
CA VAL A 222 10.75 -7.77 19.75
C VAL A 222 11.23 -7.94 18.31
N ILE A 223 10.39 -7.61 17.35
CA ILE A 223 10.71 -7.65 15.93
C ILE A 223 10.83 -6.22 15.43
N VAL A 224 11.99 -5.83 14.98
CA VAL A 224 12.23 -4.50 14.39
C VAL A 224 12.20 -4.63 12.87
N ARG A 225 11.19 -4.01 12.24
CA ARG A 225 10.95 -4.01 10.80
C ARG A 225 11.14 -2.61 10.23
N PRO A 226 12.28 -2.28 9.64
CA PRO A 226 12.48 -0.99 9.00
C PRO A 226 11.73 -0.89 7.67
N HIS A 227 11.29 0.31 7.37
CA HIS A 227 10.73 0.61 6.05
C HIS A 227 11.84 0.55 4.97
N PRO A 228 11.56 0.06 3.72
CA PRO A 228 12.58 -0.04 2.66
C PRO A 228 13.26 1.27 2.33
N GLU A 229 12.51 2.36 2.30
CA GLU A 229 13.08 3.68 2.07
C GLU A 229 14.02 4.11 3.20
N PHE A 230 13.82 3.66 4.44
CA PHE A 230 14.76 3.88 5.52
C PHE A 230 16.07 3.13 5.27
N LEU A 231 15.99 1.84 4.92
CA LEU A 231 17.18 1.02 4.59
C LEU A 231 18.00 1.65 3.46
N LYS A 232 17.32 2.18 2.43
CA LYS A 232 17.94 2.79 1.27
C LYS A 232 18.58 4.16 1.57
N ARG A 233 17.86 5.01 2.30
CA ARG A 233 18.26 6.41 2.50
C ARG A 233 19.14 6.63 3.73
N ARG A 234 19.07 5.73 4.70
CA ARG A 234 19.74 5.81 6.02
C ARG A 234 20.53 4.53 6.32
N SER A 235 21.22 4.02 5.32
CA SER A 235 21.92 2.71 5.37
C SER A 235 22.91 2.61 6.54
N SER A 236 23.61 3.67 6.88
CA SER A 236 24.55 3.72 8.01
C SER A 236 23.82 3.55 9.35
N LEU A 237 22.74 4.31 9.58
CA LEU A 237 21.93 4.20 10.79
C LEU A 237 21.25 2.84 10.88
N ALA A 238 20.70 2.35 9.76
CA ALA A 238 20.10 1.04 9.67
C ALA A 238 21.08 -0.07 10.06
N LYS A 239 22.33 0.02 9.62
CA LYS A 239 23.39 -0.94 10.00
C LYS A 239 23.67 -0.91 11.50
N THR A 240 23.85 0.29 12.08
CA THR A 240 24.07 0.45 13.51
C THR A 240 22.94 -0.13 14.35
N LEU A 241 21.68 0.16 13.96
CA LEU A 241 20.50 -0.39 14.65
C LEU A 241 20.39 -1.91 14.49
N LYS A 242 20.66 -2.44 13.29
CA LYS A 242 20.70 -3.88 13.05
C LYS A 242 21.71 -4.57 13.94
N ASP A 243 22.94 -4.02 14.02
CA ASP A 243 24.02 -4.57 14.86
C ASP A 243 23.65 -4.56 16.36
N ARG A 244 22.88 -3.56 16.82
CA ARG A 244 22.33 -3.53 18.19
C ARG A 244 21.25 -4.60 18.35
N VAL A 245 20.24 -4.63 17.49
CA VAL A 245 19.08 -5.52 17.59
C VAL A 245 19.52 -6.99 17.60
N ILE A 246 20.42 -7.41 16.71
CA ILE A 246 20.87 -8.81 16.63
C ILE A 246 21.71 -9.26 17.81
N LYS A 247 22.29 -8.34 18.60
CA LYS A 247 23.04 -8.64 19.82
C LYS A 247 22.16 -8.69 21.07
N THR A 248 20.95 -8.17 20.99
CA THR A 248 20.01 -8.13 22.12
C THR A 248 19.19 -9.42 22.16
N LYS A 249 19.11 -10.07 23.31
CA LYS A 249 18.34 -11.28 23.52
C LYS A 249 16.85 -11.04 23.18
N ASN A 250 16.19 -12.00 22.54
CA ASN A 250 14.79 -11.95 22.14
C ASN A 250 14.45 -10.89 21.08
N PHE A 251 15.44 -10.18 20.53
CA PHE A 251 15.23 -9.19 19.47
C PHE A 251 15.54 -9.79 18.10
N VAL A 252 14.76 -9.41 17.09
CA VAL A 252 14.88 -9.89 15.70
C VAL A 252 14.85 -8.68 14.77
N TRP A 253 15.83 -8.59 13.89
CA TRP A 253 15.80 -7.62 12.79
C TRP A 253 15.21 -8.26 11.55
N GLU A 254 14.18 -7.61 10.97
CA GLU A 254 13.51 -8.08 9.79
C GLU A 254 13.62 -7.06 8.66
N ASP A 255 14.43 -7.34 7.65
CA ASP A 255 14.59 -6.53 6.46
C ASP A 255 13.90 -7.11 5.21
N CYS A 256 13.23 -8.25 5.35
CA CYS A 256 12.43 -8.88 4.31
C CYS A 256 10.96 -8.46 4.39
N LEU A 257 10.55 -7.55 3.50
CA LEU A 257 9.16 -7.08 3.44
C LEU A 257 8.13 -8.15 3.05
N LEU A 258 8.59 -9.21 2.40
CA LEU A 258 7.73 -10.32 1.99
C LEU A 258 7.47 -11.30 3.15
N ALA A 259 8.20 -11.17 4.27
CA ALA A 259 7.97 -11.98 5.46
C ALA A 259 6.79 -11.43 6.27
N GLU A 260 5.58 -11.68 5.80
CA GLU A 260 4.35 -11.21 6.46
C GLU A 260 4.06 -11.91 7.80
N ASN A 261 4.66 -13.08 8.06
CA ASN A 261 4.36 -13.91 9.24
C ASN A 261 4.51 -13.15 10.56
N ASN A 262 5.49 -12.25 10.65
CA ASN A 262 5.71 -11.46 11.87
C ASN A 262 4.58 -10.45 12.14
N LEU A 263 3.79 -10.08 11.13
CA LEU A 263 2.59 -9.26 11.32
C LEU A 263 1.50 -10.05 12.10
N TYR A 264 1.37 -11.34 11.78
CA TYR A 264 0.38 -12.23 12.44
C TYR A 264 0.87 -12.71 13.80
N GLU A 265 2.18 -12.85 13.96
CA GLU A 265 2.82 -13.26 15.21
C GLU A 265 2.74 -12.17 16.28
N ALA A 266 2.81 -10.89 15.89
CA ALA A 266 2.80 -9.77 16.80
C ALA A 266 1.47 -9.63 17.56
N ASP A 267 1.55 -9.50 18.88
CA ASP A 267 0.40 -9.17 19.74
C ASP A 267 0.11 -7.68 19.73
N ILE A 268 1.14 -6.85 19.58
CA ILE A 268 1.09 -5.39 19.53
C ILE A 268 1.99 -4.90 18.39
N LEU A 269 1.53 -3.92 17.65
CA LEU A 269 2.34 -3.11 16.74
C LEU A 269 2.72 -1.80 17.43
N ILE A 270 4.02 -1.49 17.48
CA ILE A 270 4.52 -0.15 17.84
C ILE A 270 4.93 0.56 16.54
N THR A 271 4.36 1.73 16.33
CA THR A 271 4.68 2.54 15.14
C THR A 271 4.55 4.05 15.45
N ASP A 272 4.85 4.89 14.47
CA ASP A 272 4.72 6.34 14.57
C ASP A 272 3.60 6.89 13.67
N ARG A 273 3.90 7.24 12.42
CA ARG A 273 2.99 7.77 11.40
C ARG A 273 2.89 6.86 10.16
N SER A 274 3.15 5.59 10.33
CA SER A 274 3.16 4.61 9.23
C SER A 274 1.76 4.09 8.91
N GLY A 275 1.47 3.91 7.61
CA GLY A 275 0.20 3.34 7.14
C GLY A 275 -0.04 1.88 7.55
N ILE A 276 1.02 1.15 7.95
CA ILE A 276 0.92 -0.22 8.46
C ILE A 276 0.01 -0.31 9.70
N ALA A 277 -0.18 0.80 10.43
CA ALA A 277 -1.07 0.86 11.59
C ALA A 277 -2.48 0.40 11.24
N PHE A 278 -3.03 0.87 10.13
CA PHE A 278 -4.38 0.48 9.69
C PHE A 278 -4.42 -0.95 9.17
N GLU A 279 -3.41 -1.36 8.41
CA GLU A 279 -3.29 -2.73 7.91
C GLU A 279 -3.25 -3.73 9.06
N TYR A 280 -2.47 -3.41 10.10
CA TYR A 280 -2.37 -4.23 11.30
C TYR A 280 -3.68 -4.21 12.09
N ALA A 281 -4.18 -3.03 12.47
CA ALA A 281 -5.35 -2.91 13.31
C ALA A 281 -6.59 -3.57 12.70
N PHE A 282 -6.89 -3.29 11.44
CA PHE A 282 -8.07 -3.82 10.77
C PHE A 282 -7.90 -5.26 10.30
N GLY A 283 -6.70 -5.62 9.84
CA GLY A 283 -6.43 -6.97 9.33
C GLY A 283 -6.24 -8.02 10.42
N THR A 284 -5.74 -7.62 11.61
CA THR A 284 -5.52 -8.55 12.73
C THR A 284 -6.48 -8.37 13.88
N GLU A 285 -7.29 -7.31 13.89
CA GLU A 285 -8.19 -6.92 14.98
C GLU A 285 -7.42 -6.75 16.32
N ARG A 286 -6.20 -6.17 16.24
CA ARG A 286 -5.34 -5.91 17.40
C ARG A 286 -4.98 -4.43 17.47
N PRO A 287 -4.91 -3.86 18.69
CA PRO A 287 -4.62 -2.43 18.86
C PRO A 287 -3.18 -2.08 18.51
N VAL A 288 -2.96 -0.81 18.18
CA VAL A 288 -1.66 -0.23 17.87
C VAL A 288 -1.19 0.65 19.04
N LEU A 289 0.09 0.58 19.36
CA LEU A 289 0.73 1.55 20.22
C LEU A 289 1.52 2.53 19.36
N PHE A 290 1.17 3.79 19.45
CA PHE A 290 1.82 4.86 18.70
C PHE A 290 2.83 5.59 19.56
N ILE A 291 4.01 5.85 19.00
CA ILE A 291 4.93 6.86 19.57
C ILE A 291 4.66 8.17 18.82
N ASP A 292 4.41 9.24 19.58
CA ASP A 292 4.14 10.53 18.99
C ASP A 292 5.40 11.13 18.39
N THR A 293 5.37 11.30 17.10
CA THR A 293 6.37 12.00 16.30
C THR A 293 5.71 13.13 15.51
N PRO A 294 6.48 14.12 15.04
CA PRO A 294 5.93 15.16 14.18
C PRO A 294 5.14 14.59 13.00
N LEU A 295 4.09 15.28 12.59
CA LEU A 295 3.23 14.85 11.50
C LEU A 295 4.03 14.77 10.18
N LYS A 296 3.94 13.64 9.50
CA LYS A 296 4.49 13.48 8.16
C LYS A 296 3.52 14.12 7.15
N GLU A 297 3.82 15.32 6.72
CA GLU A 297 3.07 16.06 5.71
C GLU A 297 3.77 15.93 4.35
N HIS A 298 3.21 15.16 3.44
CA HIS A 298 3.69 15.12 2.07
C HIS A 298 3.17 16.33 1.28
N ASN A 299 1.86 16.61 1.40
CA ASN A 299 1.25 17.82 0.86
C ASN A 299 1.08 18.86 1.98
N LYS A 300 1.85 19.94 1.92
CA LYS A 300 1.77 21.03 2.91
C LYS A 300 0.45 21.82 2.86
N ASN A 301 -0.26 21.73 1.74
CA ASN A 301 -1.54 22.43 1.51
C ASN A 301 -2.76 21.59 1.92
N TRP A 302 -2.58 20.45 2.57
CA TRP A 302 -3.66 19.52 2.88
C TRP A 302 -4.85 20.16 3.64
N ARG A 303 -4.58 21.16 4.49
CA ARG A 303 -5.60 21.87 5.29
C ARG A 303 -6.59 22.65 4.43
N THR A 304 -6.25 22.98 3.18
CA THR A 304 -7.14 23.71 2.25
C THR A 304 -8.42 22.92 1.97
N LEU A 305 -8.35 21.60 1.97
CA LEU A 305 -9.52 20.75 1.73
C LEU A 305 -10.56 20.81 2.85
N LYS A 306 -10.17 21.24 4.06
CA LYS A 306 -11.00 21.31 5.27
C LYS A 306 -11.69 19.96 5.60
N ILE A 307 -10.98 18.88 5.35
CA ILE A 307 -11.32 17.52 5.77
C ILE A 307 -10.17 17.04 6.64
N GLU A 308 -10.47 16.48 7.80
CA GLU A 308 -9.46 15.87 8.64
C GLU A 308 -8.97 14.56 7.99
N PRO A 309 -7.65 14.39 7.79
CA PRO A 309 -7.10 13.14 7.24
C PRO A 309 -7.47 11.91 8.08
N ILE A 310 -7.74 10.79 7.41
CA ILE A 310 -8.14 9.54 8.08
C ILE A 310 -7.10 9.08 9.11
N GLU A 311 -5.82 9.34 8.86
CA GLU A 311 -4.70 9.04 9.75
C GLU A 311 -4.77 9.79 11.09
N LEU A 312 -5.39 10.97 11.09
CA LEU A 312 -5.61 11.76 12.32
C LEU A 312 -6.91 11.36 13.00
N GLN A 313 -8.00 11.21 12.22
CA GLN A 313 -9.32 10.84 12.72
C GLN A 313 -9.32 9.52 13.49
N LEU A 314 -8.59 8.52 12.99
CA LEU A 314 -8.67 7.15 13.51
C LEU A 314 -7.52 6.77 14.43
N ARG A 315 -6.45 7.56 14.52
CA ARG A 315 -5.27 7.22 15.32
C ARG A 315 -5.62 6.75 16.72
N HIS A 316 -6.39 7.55 17.45
CA HIS A 316 -6.80 7.24 18.83
C HIS A 316 -7.98 6.24 18.94
N LYS A 317 -8.51 5.84 17.79
CA LYS A 317 -9.59 4.82 17.71
C LYS A 317 -9.06 3.44 17.38
N ILE A 318 -7.84 3.34 16.85
CA ILE A 318 -7.21 2.05 16.53
C ILE A 318 -6.07 1.70 17.49
N GLY A 319 -5.82 2.55 18.49
CA GLY A 319 -4.77 2.32 19.48
C GLY A 319 -4.57 3.48 20.43
N VAL A 320 -3.50 3.45 21.20
CA VAL A 320 -3.10 4.50 22.13
C VAL A 320 -1.82 5.17 21.68
N SER A 321 -1.61 6.41 22.11
CA SER A 321 -0.39 7.17 21.82
C SER A 321 0.43 7.43 23.08
N VAL A 322 1.73 7.22 22.99
CA VAL A 322 2.72 7.56 24.00
C VAL A 322 3.53 8.76 23.49
N PRO A 323 3.60 9.86 24.23
CA PRO A 323 4.47 10.99 23.91
C PRO A 323 5.94 10.56 23.81
N SER A 324 6.71 11.18 22.93
CA SER A 324 8.12 10.83 22.72
C SER A 324 9.02 11.03 23.94
N ASP A 325 8.64 11.89 24.87
CA ASP A 325 9.32 12.13 26.17
C ASP A 325 8.92 11.10 27.26
N ARG A 326 7.93 10.25 26.99
CA ARG A 326 7.42 9.21 27.89
C ARG A 326 7.61 7.78 27.36
N ILE A 327 8.53 7.55 26.45
CA ILE A 327 8.81 6.24 25.85
C ILE A 327 9.12 5.16 26.93
N SER A 328 9.65 5.53 28.08
CA SER A 328 9.88 4.63 29.20
C SER A 328 8.62 3.94 29.75
N GLU A 329 7.43 4.48 29.46
CA GLU A 329 6.12 3.93 29.90
C GLU A 329 5.50 2.93 28.90
N VAL A 330 6.19 2.65 27.80
CA VAL A 330 5.69 1.78 26.72
C VAL A 330 5.29 0.38 27.23
N SER A 331 6.04 -0.17 28.18
CA SER A 331 5.77 -1.50 28.73
C SER A 331 4.42 -1.55 29.46
N ASP A 332 4.09 -0.54 30.24
CA ASP A 332 2.83 -0.45 30.98
C ASP A 332 1.65 -0.31 30.00
N GLU A 333 1.83 0.49 28.94
CA GLU A 333 0.80 0.66 27.91
C GLU A 333 0.58 -0.61 27.10
N ILE A 334 1.64 -1.37 26.80
CA ILE A 334 1.52 -2.69 26.16
C ILE A 334 0.67 -3.63 27.03
N GLU A 335 0.96 -3.70 28.35
CA GLU A 335 0.18 -4.55 29.26
C GLU A 335 -1.29 -4.13 29.30
N ASN A 336 -1.59 -2.83 29.34
CA ASN A 336 -2.94 -2.31 29.36
C ASN A 336 -3.72 -2.69 28.08
N LEU A 337 -3.07 -2.55 26.92
CA LEU A 337 -3.62 -2.95 25.62
C LEU A 337 -3.90 -4.46 25.55
N LEU A 338 -3.00 -5.28 26.07
CA LEU A 338 -3.16 -6.74 26.09
C LEU A 338 -4.31 -7.19 27.02
N LYS A 339 -4.46 -6.54 28.19
CA LYS A 339 -5.56 -6.81 29.14
C LYS A 339 -6.94 -6.50 28.55
N SER A 340 -7.04 -5.44 27.71
CA SER A 340 -8.29 -5.02 27.05
C SER A 340 -8.45 -5.53 25.61
N ARG A 341 -7.74 -6.59 25.24
CA ARG A 341 -7.69 -7.10 23.86
C ARG A 341 -9.06 -7.42 23.26
N ALA A 342 -9.97 -8.00 24.05
CA ALA A 342 -11.32 -8.35 23.57
C ALA A 342 -12.14 -7.12 23.19
N ASP A 343 -12.07 -6.06 24.01
CA ASP A 343 -12.77 -4.80 23.76
C ASP A 343 -12.22 -4.11 22.50
N TRP A 344 -10.90 -4.14 22.34
CA TRP A 344 -10.24 -3.63 21.12
C TRP A 344 -10.67 -4.39 19.88
N GLN A 345 -10.77 -5.71 19.95
CA GLN A 345 -11.17 -6.55 18.82
C GLN A 345 -12.57 -6.18 18.31
N GLU A 346 -13.54 -6.04 19.21
CA GLU A 346 -14.92 -5.66 18.87
C GLU A 346 -14.97 -4.25 18.26
N MET A 347 -14.33 -3.28 18.92
CA MET A 347 -14.28 -1.89 18.46
C MET A 347 -13.61 -1.76 17.10
N LEU A 348 -12.48 -2.43 16.86
CA LEU A 348 -11.75 -2.39 15.59
C LEU A 348 -12.57 -3.00 14.44
N ARG A 349 -13.35 -4.05 14.71
CA ARG A 349 -14.27 -4.66 13.75
C ARG A 349 -15.36 -3.68 13.32
N GLU A 350 -16.03 -3.04 14.27
CA GLU A 350 -17.05 -2.02 13.98
C GLU A 350 -16.46 -0.82 13.24
N LEU A 351 -15.28 -0.37 13.65
CA LEU A 351 -14.61 0.77 13.01
C LEU A 351 -14.26 0.45 11.56
N ARG A 352 -13.76 -0.75 11.30
CA ARG A 352 -13.46 -1.25 9.96
C ARG A 352 -14.69 -1.27 9.06
N GLU A 353 -15.82 -1.77 9.54
CA GLU A 353 -17.08 -1.82 8.79
C GLU A 353 -17.55 -0.42 8.34
N ARG A 354 -17.25 0.60 9.14
CA ARG A 354 -17.60 2.00 8.81
C ARG A 354 -16.61 2.65 7.84
N HIS A 355 -15.35 2.22 7.81
CA HIS A 355 -14.28 2.93 7.12
C HIS A 355 -13.65 2.18 5.94
N VAL A 356 -13.96 0.89 5.76
CA VAL A 356 -13.46 0.07 4.65
C VAL A 356 -14.63 -0.47 3.86
N TYR A 357 -14.62 -0.25 2.53
CA TYR A 357 -15.65 -0.81 1.64
C TYR A 357 -15.44 -2.30 1.40
N ASN A 358 -16.51 -3.02 1.11
CA ASN A 358 -16.53 -4.38 0.56
C ASN A 358 -15.51 -5.34 1.19
N TRP A 359 -15.41 -5.33 2.51
CA TRP A 359 -14.48 -6.16 3.27
C TRP A 359 -14.55 -7.63 2.86
N GLY A 360 -13.40 -8.23 2.58
CA GLY A 360 -13.28 -9.61 2.10
C GLY A 360 -13.61 -9.81 0.61
N CYS A 361 -14.06 -8.76 -0.07
CA CYS A 361 -14.50 -8.80 -1.48
C CYS A 361 -13.85 -7.73 -2.35
N SER A 362 -12.79 -7.08 -1.87
CA SER A 362 -12.18 -5.91 -2.54
C SER A 362 -11.72 -6.23 -3.97
N VAL A 363 -11.05 -7.37 -4.15
CA VAL A 363 -10.56 -7.80 -5.48
C VAL A 363 -11.73 -8.06 -6.41
N LYS A 364 -12.73 -8.82 -5.95
CA LYS A 364 -13.91 -9.15 -6.75
C LYS A 364 -14.62 -7.89 -7.24
N SER A 365 -14.85 -6.91 -6.36
CA SER A 365 -15.52 -5.66 -6.72
C SER A 365 -14.79 -4.88 -7.82
N GLY A 366 -13.45 -4.86 -7.78
CA GLY A 366 -12.65 -4.20 -8.81
C GLY A 366 -12.61 -4.97 -10.13
N VAL A 367 -12.53 -6.30 -10.06
CA VAL A 367 -12.55 -7.17 -11.24
C VAL A 367 -13.91 -7.11 -11.95
N ASP A 368 -15.01 -7.14 -11.21
CA ASP A 368 -16.36 -7.00 -11.77
C ASP A 368 -16.49 -5.69 -12.55
N TYR A 369 -16.00 -4.57 -11.99
CA TYR A 369 -15.99 -3.26 -12.68
C TYR A 369 -15.17 -3.32 -13.98
N ILE A 370 -13.94 -3.84 -13.93
CA ILE A 370 -13.07 -3.96 -15.12
C ILE A 370 -13.74 -4.81 -16.17
N GLY A 371 -14.30 -5.96 -15.80
CA GLY A 371 -15.00 -6.87 -16.72
C GLY A 371 -16.19 -6.22 -17.41
N GLU A 372 -17.00 -5.45 -16.67
CA GLU A 372 -18.11 -4.69 -17.25
C GLU A 372 -17.66 -3.63 -18.26
N ARG A 373 -16.52 -2.97 -18.01
CA ARG A 373 -15.97 -1.97 -18.93
C ARG A 373 -15.50 -2.58 -20.23
N LEU A 374 -14.81 -3.73 -20.14
CA LEU A 374 -14.32 -4.44 -21.33
C LEU A 374 -15.47 -5.02 -22.18
N LYS A 375 -16.55 -5.50 -21.57
CA LYS A 375 -17.73 -6.03 -22.30
C LYS A 375 -18.49 -4.95 -23.07
N LYS A 376 -18.58 -3.73 -22.55
CA LYS A 376 -19.26 -2.61 -23.22
C LYS A 376 -18.59 -2.16 -24.53
N THR A 377 -17.38 -2.61 -24.80
CA THR A 377 -16.61 -2.26 -26.00
C THR A 377 -16.78 -3.29 -27.11
N CYS A 378 -17.29 -4.48 -26.78
CA CYS A 378 -17.54 -5.55 -27.76
C CYS A 378 -18.93 -5.45 -28.46
N ILE A 379 -19.69 -4.37 -28.20
CA ILE A 379 -20.97 -4.04 -28.82
C ILE A 379 -20.79 -2.79 -29.67
#